data_aad802d8ef2281469dbf61c6196c4344
#
_entry.id   aad802d8ef2281469dbf61c6196c4344
#
_cell.length_a   1.000
_cell.length_b   1.000
_cell.length_c   1.000
_cell.angle_alpha   90.00
_cell.angle_beta   90.00
_cell.angle_gamma   90.00
#
_symmetry.space_group_name_H-M   'P 1'
#
loop_
_entity.id
_entity.type
_entity.pdbx_description
1 polymer ?
#
loop_
_entity_poly.entity_id
_entity_poly.type
_entity_poly.pdbx_seq_one_letter_code
_entity_poly.pdbx_strand_id
1 'polypeptide(L)'
;MQFADSRWLAKMVAAGACATVLSAAATAQDAPTADPATLKAQWERYTADAVANPVELAPMRVTEQATAADGATLRLVSLHPGVNRWHLVERVAPEGRAQSWHLENADAATWTLSLTKGDDPALLISGRGEASQCRPWAGETSELATAAGSGLPYAPVCGGKLFLRNKVAGSRTNREAVSDFLRKNVVFGDKLVNLIKGAFFEDAFLETAALGDGSGDNGDVVAALGQARLDRRPNMRTAMGLPVTGAPDGMEAGSWYAVEGQEGIFASVMQPGLIAQEILAERNGANWLDGVERNADVYLAAFDLGRFEIGYELGTDHPGLEWSSRPSRRGAEWNMAGPDGFSRADPLVRNGMLNPALLPRVAGAIAGGFKRDHGAFRFGDYAGFNRGHHYGFISNGVTFSRLIENLSTLYITTDGEIGMKLWQEADNEMIPRLAFARQNGVPLVQRDPETGASVPGDRVTSWGGGNWSGSAEAQLRTLRAGACLREAGGRQFLIYAYFSSVTPSAMARTFQAYDCDHAMLLDMNSPELTYMAVYRQNAAGDGLEADHLSRLMAESDPWAGGVRVPRFVTFSDNRDFIYLLRKE
;
A
#
# COMPACT_ATOMS: atom_id res chain seq x y z
N MET A 1 -31.50 -7.31 -12.72
CA MET A 1 -31.84 -5.94 -12.42
C MET A 1 -32.67 -5.98 -11.13
N GLN A 2 -32.00 -6.04 -9.99
CA GLN A 2 -32.65 -5.95 -8.68
C GLN A 2 -31.97 -4.81 -7.93
N PHE A 3 -32.81 -3.87 -7.50
CA PHE A 3 -32.45 -2.63 -6.86
C PHE A 3 -31.65 -2.90 -5.57
N ALA A 4 -30.45 -2.33 -5.51
CA ALA A 4 -29.66 -2.26 -4.29
C ALA A 4 -30.45 -1.51 -3.21
N ASP A 5 -30.45 -2.09 -2.04
CA ASP A 5 -31.18 -1.80 -0.83
C ASP A 5 -31.41 -0.30 -0.59
N SER A 6 -32.63 0.16 -0.85
CA SER A 6 -33.09 1.53 -0.62
C SER A 6 -33.02 1.98 0.85
N ARG A 7 -32.76 1.06 1.76
CA ARG A 7 -32.60 1.32 3.21
C ARG A 7 -31.36 2.11 3.57
N TRP A 8 -30.32 2.06 2.73
CA TRP A 8 -29.08 2.79 3.00
C TRP A 8 -29.19 4.28 2.65
N LEU A 9 -29.83 4.61 1.53
CA LEU A 9 -30.14 6.00 1.15
C LEU A 9 -31.15 6.65 2.10
N ALA A 10 -32.14 5.90 2.58
CA ALA A 10 -33.11 6.38 3.55
C ALA A 10 -32.49 6.72 4.93
N LYS A 11 -31.45 5.96 5.35
CA LYS A 11 -30.70 6.28 6.58
C LYS A 11 -29.83 7.52 6.43
N MET A 12 -29.28 7.81 5.24
CA MET A 12 -28.55 9.05 5.00
C MET A 12 -29.45 10.30 5.02
N VAL A 13 -30.67 10.21 4.50
CA VAL A 13 -31.63 11.34 4.49
C VAL A 13 -32.22 11.59 5.89
N ALA A 14 -32.45 10.54 6.68
CA ALA A 14 -32.93 10.69 8.05
C ALA A 14 -31.87 11.30 9.00
N ALA A 15 -30.58 11.07 8.77
CA ALA A 15 -29.49 11.68 9.55
C ALA A 15 -29.32 13.18 9.25
N GLY A 16 -29.73 13.63 8.06
CA GLY A 16 -29.67 15.05 7.67
C GLY A 16 -30.74 15.93 8.32
N ALA A 17 -31.88 15.35 8.77
CA ALA A 17 -33.02 16.10 9.33
C ALA A 17 -32.97 16.28 10.86
N CYS A 18 -32.06 15.58 11.58
CA CYS A 18 -31.97 15.65 13.05
C CYS A 18 -30.78 16.48 13.56
N ALA A 19 -30.06 17.18 12.69
CA ALA A 19 -28.82 17.92 13.03
C ALA A 19 -29.06 19.38 13.47
N THR A 20 -30.26 19.75 13.83
CA THR A 20 -30.55 21.06 14.43
C THR A 20 -30.91 20.91 15.91
N VAL A 21 -29.98 20.57 16.74
CA VAL A 21 -29.85 20.94 18.16
C VAL A 21 -28.80 20.03 18.78
N LEU A 22 -27.58 20.52 18.88
CA LEU A 22 -26.65 20.31 20.00
C LEU A 22 -25.31 21.00 19.65
N SER A 23 -25.31 22.32 19.90
CA SER A 23 -24.06 23.09 19.94
C SER A 23 -23.36 22.79 21.26
N ALA A 24 -22.65 21.68 21.33
CA ALA A 24 -21.53 21.56 22.27
C ALA A 24 -20.31 22.06 21.50
N ALA A 25 -19.89 23.27 21.83
CA ALA A 25 -18.62 23.83 21.38
C ALA A 25 -17.48 22.98 21.97
N ALA A 26 -17.07 21.95 21.25
CA ALA A 26 -15.74 21.42 21.40
C ALA A 26 -14.83 22.55 20.90
N THR A 27 -14.13 23.21 21.82
CA THR A 27 -13.06 24.14 21.52
C THR A 27 -12.05 23.38 20.66
N ALA A 28 -12.10 23.65 19.35
CA ALA A 28 -11.02 23.27 18.48
C ALA A 28 -9.78 23.96 19.07
N GLN A 29 -8.89 23.18 19.68
CA GLN A 29 -7.54 23.67 19.95
C GLN A 29 -7.02 24.12 18.60
N ASP A 30 -6.85 25.44 18.45
CA ASP A 30 -6.21 26.02 17.29
C ASP A 30 -4.83 25.37 17.18
N ALA A 31 -4.64 24.60 16.11
CA ALA A 31 -3.32 24.08 15.78
C ALA A 31 -2.35 25.26 15.78
N PRO A 32 -1.18 25.16 16.42
CA PRO A 32 -0.23 26.25 16.44
C PRO A 32 0.02 26.71 15.02
N THR A 33 -0.34 27.94 14.71
CA THR A 33 -0.06 28.55 13.42
C THR A 33 1.44 28.75 13.37
N ALA A 34 2.12 28.02 12.47
CA ALA A 34 3.54 28.21 12.27
C ALA A 34 3.82 29.70 12.00
N ASP A 35 4.91 30.20 12.58
CA ASP A 35 5.39 31.55 12.38
C ASP A 35 5.51 31.89 10.89
N PRO A 36 5.05 33.07 10.42
CA PRO A 36 5.10 33.47 9.01
C PRO A 36 6.49 33.34 8.39
N ALA A 37 7.56 33.59 9.14
CA ALA A 37 8.93 33.44 8.65
C ALA A 37 9.28 31.98 8.38
N THR A 38 8.90 31.07 9.28
CA THR A 38 9.04 29.62 9.09
C THR A 38 8.28 29.14 7.86
N LEU A 39 7.06 29.63 7.68
CA LEU A 39 6.24 29.27 6.52
C LEU A 39 6.87 29.76 5.21
N LYS A 40 7.44 30.96 5.20
CA LYS A 40 8.14 31.52 4.03
C LYS A 40 9.40 30.71 3.71
N ALA A 41 10.22 30.37 4.70
CA ALA A 41 11.41 29.57 4.50
C ALA A 41 11.10 28.18 3.94
N GLN A 42 10.02 27.54 4.42
CA GLN A 42 9.55 26.29 3.87
C GLN A 42 9.10 26.40 2.41
N TRP A 43 8.36 27.44 2.09
CA TRP A 43 7.92 27.72 0.74
C TRP A 43 9.10 27.93 -0.22
N GLU A 44 10.10 28.71 0.18
CA GLU A 44 11.31 28.94 -0.59
C GLU A 44 12.06 27.63 -0.84
N ARG A 45 12.18 26.77 0.17
CA ARG A 45 12.79 25.45 0.04
C ARG A 45 12.03 24.56 -0.96
N TYR A 46 10.72 24.47 -0.85
CA TYR A 46 9.93 23.65 -1.77
C TYR A 46 9.97 24.18 -3.20
N THR A 47 9.99 25.49 -3.38
CA THR A 47 10.10 26.10 -4.69
C THR A 47 11.47 25.82 -5.33
N ALA A 48 12.53 25.89 -4.54
CA ALA A 48 13.88 25.57 -5.01
C ALA A 48 14.04 24.09 -5.39
N ASP A 49 13.33 23.21 -4.69
CA ASP A 49 13.38 21.76 -4.90
C ASP A 49 12.32 21.25 -5.88
N ALA A 50 11.48 22.12 -6.43
CA ALA A 50 10.41 21.72 -7.35
C ALA A 50 10.97 21.18 -8.66
N VAL A 51 10.40 20.07 -9.13
CA VAL A 51 10.73 19.43 -10.40
C VAL A 51 9.45 19.25 -11.25
N ALA A 52 9.60 19.14 -12.57
CA ALA A 52 8.45 19.05 -13.47
C ALA A 52 7.67 17.75 -13.27
N ASN A 53 8.36 16.64 -13.00
CA ASN A 53 7.77 15.33 -12.84
C ASN A 53 8.69 14.39 -12.02
N PRO A 54 8.18 13.20 -11.56
CA PRO A 54 8.95 12.28 -10.74
C PRO A 54 10.18 11.68 -11.42
N VAL A 55 10.28 11.69 -12.74
CA VAL A 55 11.46 11.21 -13.48
C VAL A 55 12.70 12.03 -13.09
N GLU A 56 12.53 13.32 -12.84
CA GLU A 56 13.61 14.20 -12.40
C GLU A 56 14.09 13.90 -10.98
N LEU A 57 13.24 13.24 -10.18
CA LEU A 57 13.58 12.74 -8.84
C LEU A 57 14.22 11.35 -8.87
N ALA A 58 14.39 10.72 -10.05
CA ALA A 58 15.08 9.45 -10.18
C ALA A 58 16.61 9.70 -10.27
N PRO A 59 17.36 9.61 -9.17
CA PRO A 59 18.78 10.01 -9.14
C PRO A 59 19.66 9.07 -9.97
N MET A 60 19.19 7.84 -10.20
CA MET A 60 19.94 6.79 -10.89
C MET A 60 19.57 6.64 -12.36
N ARG A 61 18.70 7.51 -12.91
CA ARG A 61 18.29 7.41 -14.32
C ARG A 61 19.49 7.51 -15.26
N VAL A 62 19.46 6.70 -16.31
CA VAL A 62 20.44 6.71 -17.40
C VAL A 62 19.71 6.94 -18.72
N THR A 63 20.24 7.81 -19.57
CA THR A 63 19.67 8.12 -20.88
C THR A 63 20.64 7.74 -21.98
N GLU A 64 20.20 6.88 -22.89
CA GLU A 64 20.86 6.59 -24.15
C GLU A 64 20.16 7.35 -25.28
N GLN A 65 20.91 7.77 -26.29
CA GLN A 65 20.40 8.54 -27.42
C GLN A 65 20.98 8.06 -28.74
N ALA A 66 20.15 8.05 -29.79
CA ALA A 66 20.52 7.79 -31.16
C ALA A 66 19.69 8.65 -32.11
N THR A 67 20.17 8.84 -33.34
CA THR A 67 19.44 9.55 -34.39
C THR A 67 18.94 8.54 -35.41
N ALA A 68 17.63 8.53 -35.69
CA ALA A 68 17.01 7.69 -36.70
C ALA A 68 17.26 8.23 -38.12
N ALA A 69 17.11 7.39 -39.14
CA ALA A 69 17.34 7.74 -40.54
C ALA A 69 16.51 8.93 -41.03
N ASP A 70 15.32 9.15 -40.45
CA ASP A 70 14.45 10.29 -40.72
C ASP A 70 14.83 11.58 -39.96
N GLY A 71 15.98 11.57 -39.28
CA GLY A 71 16.47 12.69 -38.49
C GLY A 71 15.83 12.84 -37.10
N ALA A 72 14.92 11.97 -36.73
CA ALA A 72 14.34 12.00 -35.39
C ALA A 72 15.35 11.56 -34.32
N THR A 73 15.33 12.21 -33.19
CA THR A 73 16.10 11.78 -32.01
C THR A 73 15.32 10.74 -31.23
N LEU A 74 15.92 9.58 -31.03
CA LEU A 74 15.43 8.52 -30.14
C LEU A 74 16.17 8.58 -28.82
N ARG A 75 15.44 8.44 -27.71
CA ARG A 75 16.01 8.33 -26.36
C ARG A 75 15.42 7.13 -25.65
N LEU A 76 16.27 6.35 -25.02
CA LEU A 76 15.89 5.33 -24.04
C LEU A 76 16.33 5.82 -22.66
N VAL A 77 15.37 6.06 -21.79
CA VAL A 77 15.62 6.45 -20.41
C VAL A 77 15.33 5.28 -19.50
N SER A 78 16.37 4.66 -18.94
CA SER A 78 16.22 3.73 -17.83
C SER A 78 16.03 4.54 -16.56
N LEU A 79 14.88 4.40 -15.89
CA LEU A 79 14.57 5.20 -14.70
C LEU A 79 15.42 4.80 -13.50
N HIS A 80 15.73 3.50 -13.39
CA HIS A 80 16.66 2.97 -12.40
C HIS A 80 17.32 1.69 -12.92
N PRO A 81 18.57 1.74 -13.40
CA PRO A 81 19.25 0.58 -13.96
C PRO A 81 19.35 -0.63 -13.02
N GLY A 82 19.51 -0.39 -11.71
CA GLY A 82 19.55 -1.46 -10.70
C GLY A 82 18.20 -2.18 -10.52
N VAL A 83 17.07 -1.54 -10.83
CA VAL A 83 15.72 -2.14 -10.83
C VAL A 83 15.40 -2.70 -12.22
N ASN A 84 15.87 -2.04 -13.28
CA ASN A 84 15.76 -2.44 -14.69
C ASN A 84 14.30 -2.73 -15.14
N ARG A 85 13.31 -2.13 -14.50
CA ARG A 85 11.90 -2.40 -14.80
C ARG A 85 11.24 -1.33 -15.65
N TRP A 86 11.40 -0.05 -15.30
CA TRP A 86 10.73 1.05 -15.96
C TRP A 86 11.64 1.82 -16.89
N HIS A 87 11.20 1.95 -18.13
CA HIS A 87 11.89 2.67 -19.18
C HIS A 87 10.96 3.64 -19.89
N LEU A 88 11.49 4.77 -20.34
CA LEU A 88 10.80 5.67 -21.24
C LEU A 88 11.47 5.58 -22.61
N VAL A 89 10.69 5.42 -23.64
CA VAL A 89 11.12 5.61 -25.03
C VAL A 89 10.55 6.93 -25.49
N GLU A 90 11.44 7.82 -25.95
CA GLU A 90 11.06 9.12 -26.49
C GLU A 90 11.52 9.22 -27.94
N ARG A 91 10.66 9.74 -28.79
CA ARG A 91 10.98 10.08 -30.18
C ARG A 91 10.68 11.56 -30.40
N VAL A 92 11.71 12.32 -30.70
CA VAL A 92 11.61 13.75 -31.02
C VAL A 92 11.86 13.92 -32.50
N ALA A 93 10.81 14.28 -33.24
CA ALA A 93 10.92 14.55 -34.67
C ALA A 93 11.78 15.81 -34.92
N PRO A 94 12.35 15.97 -36.15
CA PRO A 94 13.22 17.13 -36.48
C PRO A 94 12.52 18.47 -36.24
N GLU A 95 11.21 18.55 -36.46
CA GLU A 95 10.38 19.73 -36.19
C GLU A 95 10.07 19.96 -34.69
N GLY A 96 10.65 19.16 -33.80
CA GLY A 96 10.52 19.31 -32.35
C GLY A 96 9.31 18.64 -31.72
N ARG A 97 8.45 17.95 -32.49
CA ARG A 97 7.33 17.19 -31.93
C ARG A 97 7.84 15.95 -31.20
N ALA A 98 7.56 15.87 -29.89
CA ALA A 98 7.96 14.77 -29.04
C ALA A 98 6.80 13.79 -28.80
N GLN A 99 7.12 12.52 -28.81
CA GLN A 99 6.27 11.41 -28.34
C GLN A 99 7.02 10.67 -27.25
N SER A 100 6.33 10.20 -26.21
CA SER A 100 6.93 9.45 -25.12
C SER A 100 6.05 8.26 -24.74
N TRP A 101 6.67 7.13 -24.49
CA TRP A 101 6.01 5.88 -24.12
C TRP A 101 6.67 5.29 -22.88
N HIS A 102 5.85 4.88 -21.92
CA HIS A 102 6.32 4.20 -20.73
C HIS A 102 6.32 2.69 -20.98
N LEU A 103 7.48 2.10 -21.08
CA LEU A 103 7.68 0.66 -21.25
C LEU A 103 8.04 0.01 -19.91
N GLU A 104 7.52 -1.20 -19.71
CA GLU A 104 7.87 -2.06 -18.59
C GLU A 104 8.56 -3.33 -19.08
N ASN A 105 9.72 -3.61 -18.48
CA ASN A 105 10.38 -4.89 -18.54
C ASN A 105 9.86 -5.76 -17.39
N ALA A 106 8.96 -6.68 -17.66
CA ALA A 106 8.34 -7.50 -16.61
C ALA A 106 9.28 -8.57 -16.03
N ASP A 107 10.29 -8.96 -16.81
CA ASP A 107 11.35 -9.90 -16.39
C ASP A 107 12.69 -9.17 -16.32
N ALA A 108 12.81 -8.27 -15.35
CA ALA A 108 13.96 -7.41 -15.16
C ALA A 108 15.24 -8.18 -14.75
N ALA A 109 15.09 -9.37 -14.20
CA ALA A 109 16.21 -10.25 -13.84
C ALA A 109 16.82 -10.93 -15.06
N THR A 110 16.03 -11.19 -16.09
CA THR A 110 16.47 -11.89 -17.31
C THR A 110 16.90 -10.93 -18.40
N TRP A 111 16.11 -9.88 -18.67
CA TRP A 111 16.28 -9.02 -19.84
C TRP A 111 16.82 -7.65 -19.45
N THR A 112 17.79 -7.18 -20.22
CA THR A 112 18.30 -5.81 -20.19
C THR A 112 17.97 -5.10 -21.49
N LEU A 113 17.73 -3.79 -21.41
CA LEU A 113 17.43 -2.94 -22.55
C LEU A 113 18.58 -1.96 -22.80
N SER A 114 18.92 -1.78 -24.08
CA SER A 114 19.80 -0.70 -24.53
C SER A 114 19.34 -0.18 -25.90
N LEU A 115 19.87 0.96 -26.34
CA LEU A 115 19.59 1.54 -27.64
C LEU A 115 20.81 1.31 -28.55
N THR A 116 20.61 0.63 -29.70
CA THR A 116 21.71 0.45 -30.65
C THR A 116 22.07 1.80 -31.29
N LYS A 117 23.33 1.92 -31.69
CA LYS A 117 23.86 3.06 -32.45
C LYS A 117 23.93 2.70 -33.95
N GLY A 118 23.92 3.70 -34.81
CA GLY A 118 24.01 3.55 -36.27
C GLY A 118 22.82 4.18 -36.98
N ASP A 119 22.73 3.94 -38.28
CA ASP A 119 21.73 4.61 -39.16
C ASP A 119 20.29 4.15 -38.92
N ASP A 120 20.11 2.99 -38.30
CA ASP A 120 18.78 2.43 -38.02
C ASP A 120 18.72 1.90 -36.57
N PRO A 121 18.64 2.79 -35.58
CA PRO A 121 18.67 2.42 -34.18
C PRO A 121 17.45 1.59 -33.78
N ALA A 122 17.70 0.62 -32.88
CA ALA A 122 16.70 -0.31 -32.35
C ALA A 122 16.86 -0.47 -30.83
N LEU A 123 15.81 -0.89 -30.15
CA LEU A 123 15.94 -1.46 -28.82
C LEU A 123 16.63 -2.82 -28.94
N LEU A 124 17.74 -2.98 -28.25
CA LEU A 124 18.42 -4.26 -28.06
C LEU A 124 17.93 -4.83 -26.72
N ILE A 125 17.28 -5.98 -26.79
CA ILE A 125 16.81 -6.73 -25.62
C ILE A 125 17.72 -7.95 -25.51
N SER A 126 18.52 -8.04 -24.46
CA SER A 126 19.53 -9.08 -24.29
C SER A 126 19.44 -9.73 -22.91
N GLY A 127 19.68 -11.04 -22.86
CA GLY A 127 19.68 -11.83 -21.64
C GLY A 127 19.71 -13.34 -21.91
N ARG A 128 20.12 -14.14 -20.95
CA ARG A 128 20.23 -15.62 -21.05
C ARG A 128 21.00 -16.13 -22.29
N GLY A 129 21.96 -15.34 -22.78
CA GLY A 129 22.70 -15.69 -24.00
C GLY A 129 21.98 -15.37 -25.31
N GLU A 130 20.78 -14.80 -25.24
CA GLU A 130 19.98 -14.35 -26.38
C GLU A 130 20.02 -12.83 -26.52
N ALA A 131 19.90 -12.36 -27.75
CA ALA A 131 19.72 -10.96 -28.06
C ALA A 131 18.72 -10.80 -29.21
N SER A 132 17.81 -9.86 -29.09
CA SER A 132 16.85 -9.51 -30.14
C SER A 132 16.77 -8.01 -30.29
N GLN A 133 16.57 -7.56 -31.53
CA GLN A 133 16.36 -6.15 -31.84
C GLN A 133 14.88 -5.90 -32.14
N CYS A 134 14.36 -4.78 -31.65
CA CYS A 134 12.98 -4.37 -31.85
C CYS A 134 12.94 -2.87 -32.14
N ARG A 135 12.14 -2.46 -33.14
CA ARG A 135 11.90 -1.05 -33.50
C ARG A 135 10.42 -0.74 -33.40
N PRO A 136 9.88 -0.67 -32.17
CA PRO A 136 8.44 -0.61 -31.98
C PRO A 136 7.84 0.74 -32.41
N TRP A 137 8.67 1.72 -32.75
CA TRP A 137 8.28 3.04 -33.32
C TRP A 137 8.27 3.08 -34.85
N ALA A 138 8.74 2.01 -35.54
CA ALA A 138 8.92 2.00 -36.97
C ALA A 138 7.63 1.65 -37.73
N GLY A 139 7.48 2.15 -38.98
CA GLY A 139 6.37 1.88 -39.89
C GLY A 139 5.20 2.84 -39.73
N GLU A 140 4.29 2.83 -40.71
CA GLU A 140 3.07 3.67 -40.75
C GLU A 140 2.14 3.36 -39.56
N THR A 141 1.99 2.07 -39.23
CA THR A 141 1.29 1.58 -38.04
C THR A 141 2.33 0.98 -37.11
N SER A 142 3.01 1.82 -36.33
CA SER A 142 4.01 1.34 -35.40
C SER A 142 3.41 0.44 -34.32
N GLU A 143 4.19 -0.54 -33.85
CA GLU A 143 3.77 -1.44 -32.76
C GLU A 143 3.38 -0.65 -31.50
N LEU A 144 4.12 0.45 -31.18
CA LEU A 144 3.76 1.35 -30.08
C LEU A 144 2.43 2.08 -30.29
N ALA A 145 2.13 2.50 -31.54
CA ALA A 145 0.84 3.14 -31.84
C ALA A 145 -0.31 2.13 -31.71
N THR A 146 -0.12 0.92 -32.19
CA THR A 146 -1.09 -0.18 -32.07
C THR A 146 -1.32 -0.54 -30.60
N ALA A 147 -0.25 -0.70 -29.85
CA ALA A 147 -0.29 -0.99 -28.41
C ALA A 147 -0.99 0.14 -27.62
N ALA A 148 -0.70 1.40 -27.96
CA ALA A 148 -1.36 2.55 -27.35
C ALA A 148 -2.87 2.61 -27.65
N GLY A 149 -3.27 2.21 -28.87
CA GLY A 149 -4.68 2.15 -29.30
C GLY A 149 -5.46 0.95 -28.76
N SER A 150 -4.80 -0.05 -28.17
CA SER A 150 -5.44 -1.30 -27.75
C SER A 150 -6.39 -1.14 -26.56
N GLY A 151 -6.21 -0.12 -25.74
CA GLY A 151 -6.94 0.06 -24.48
C GLY A 151 -6.54 -0.89 -23.35
N LEU A 152 -5.58 -1.81 -23.58
CA LEU A 152 -5.07 -2.71 -22.56
C LEU A 152 -4.20 -1.94 -21.57
N PRO A 153 -4.33 -2.14 -20.26
CA PRO A 153 -3.44 -1.52 -19.25
C PRO A 153 -1.97 -1.82 -19.53
N TYR A 154 -1.69 -3.05 -19.92
CA TYR A 154 -0.39 -3.55 -20.35
C TYR A 154 -0.54 -4.14 -21.76
N ALA A 155 -0.03 -3.44 -22.77
CA ALA A 155 -0.04 -3.92 -24.15
C ALA A 155 1.33 -4.50 -24.51
N PRO A 156 1.41 -5.78 -24.91
CA PRO A 156 2.69 -6.42 -25.23
C PRO A 156 3.32 -5.75 -26.46
N VAL A 157 4.63 -5.56 -26.43
CA VAL A 157 5.45 -5.07 -27.53
C VAL A 157 6.76 -5.86 -27.58
N CYS A 158 7.46 -5.77 -28.72
CA CYS A 158 8.72 -6.48 -28.92
C CYS A 158 8.60 -8.00 -28.69
N GLY A 159 7.56 -8.60 -29.22
CA GLY A 159 7.29 -10.04 -29.07
C GLY A 159 6.89 -10.44 -27.65
N GLY A 160 6.31 -9.53 -26.88
CA GLY A 160 5.88 -9.76 -25.50
C GLY A 160 7.01 -9.71 -24.44
N LYS A 161 8.24 -9.37 -24.82
CA LYS A 161 9.33 -9.15 -23.86
C LYS A 161 9.17 -7.85 -23.07
N LEU A 162 8.48 -6.87 -23.66
CA LEU A 162 8.17 -5.58 -23.05
C LEU A 162 6.67 -5.31 -23.09
N PHE A 163 6.20 -4.44 -22.21
CA PHE A 163 4.81 -4.02 -22.16
C PHE A 163 4.73 -2.50 -22.18
N LEU A 164 3.94 -1.96 -23.10
CA LEU A 164 3.52 -0.56 -23.05
C LEU A 164 2.50 -0.39 -21.93
N ARG A 165 2.74 0.55 -21.03
CA ARG A 165 1.80 0.93 -19.97
C ARG A 165 0.86 1.99 -20.49
N ASN A 166 -0.41 1.66 -20.66
CA ASN A 166 -1.44 2.59 -21.12
C ASN A 166 -2.18 3.23 -19.95
N LYS A 167 -2.54 4.50 -20.11
CA LYS A 167 -3.34 5.23 -19.14
C LYS A 167 -4.77 4.68 -19.15
N VAL A 168 -5.21 4.16 -18.01
CA VAL A 168 -6.54 3.58 -17.80
C VAL A 168 -7.18 4.18 -16.55
N ALA A 169 -8.51 4.03 -16.44
CA ALA A 169 -9.23 4.35 -15.22
C ALA A 169 -9.23 3.11 -14.29
N GLY A 170 -8.86 3.30 -13.04
CA GLY A 170 -8.92 2.25 -12.04
C GLY A 170 -10.34 2.02 -11.51
N SER A 171 -10.65 0.78 -11.16
CA SER A 171 -11.86 0.44 -10.44
C SER A 171 -11.80 1.02 -9.02
N ARG A 172 -12.97 1.29 -8.46
CA ARG A 172 -13.15 1.71 -7.07
C ARG A 172 -14.52 1.30 -6.58
N THR A 173 -14.67 1.09 -5.29
CA THR A 173 -15.98 0.78 -4.71
C THR A 173 -16.90 2.01 -4.71
N ASN A 174 -18.22 1.77 -4.72
CA ASN A 174 -19.19 2.85 -4.63
C ASN A 174 -19.02 3.66 -3.32
N ARG A 175 -18.63 3.00 -2.23
CA ARG A 175 -18.38 3.66 -0.93
C ARG A 175 -17.20 4.63 -1.03
N GLU A 176 -16.13 4.22 -1.67
CA GLU A 176 -14.97 5.07 -1.89
C GLU A 176 -15.32 6.25 -2.81
N ALA A 177 -16.05 6.00 -3.89
CA ALA A 177 -16.48 7.04 -4.82
C ALA A 177 -17.33 8.12 -4.12
N VAL A 178 -18.27 7.72 -3.27
CA VAL A 178 -19.11 8.65 -2.48
C VAL A 178 -18.25 9.41 -1.45
N SER A 179 -17.36 8.73 -0.75
CA SER A 179 -16.47 9.36 0.23
C SER A 179 -15.56 10.42 -0.40
N ASP A 180 -14.96 10.10 -1.55
CA ASP A 180 -14.12 11.03 -2.29
C ASP A 180 -14.92 12.21 -2.85
N PHE A 181 -16.14 11.95 -3.36
CA PHE A 181 -17.05 13.01 -3.83
C PHE A 181 -17.38 13.98 -2.71
N LEU A 182 -17.76 13.48 -1.54
CA LEU A 182 -18.10 14.32 -0.38
C LEU A 182 -16.91 15.17 0.05
N ARG A 183 -15.72 14.61 0.09
CA ARG A 183 -14.51 15.35 0.47
C ARG A 183 -14.13 16.44 -0.51
N LYS A 184 -14.22 16.16 -1.81
CA LYS A 184 -13.77 17.08 -2.87
C LYS A 184 -14.79 18.17 -3.19
N ASN A 185 -16.09 17.89 -3.11
CA ASN A 185 -17.14 18.73 -3.68
C ASN A 185 -18.09 19.35 -2.64
N VAL A 186 -18.09 18.89 -1.39
CA VAL A 186 -19.00 19.40 -0.35
C VAL A 186 -18.25 20.33 0.60
N VAL A 187 -18.75 21.54 0.78
CA VAL A 187 -18.21 22.49 1.76
C VAL A 187 -18.34 21.86 3.16
N PHE A 188 -17.22 21.75 3.88
CA PHE A 188 -17.08 20.95 5.10
C PHE A 188 -17.20 19.43 4.91
N GLY A 189 -17.01 18.92 3.69
CA GLY A 189 -17.09 17.48 3.39
C GLY A 189 -16.18 16.64 4.29
N ASP A 190 -14.98 17.09 4.62
CA ASP A 190 -14.09 16.41 5.58
C ASP A 190 -14.70 16.32 6.99
N LYS A 191 -15.37 17.39 7.47
CA LYS A 191 -16.06 17.36 8.77
C LYS A 191 -17.25 16.40 8.73
N LEU A 192 -18.00 16.41 7.62
CA LEU A 192 -19.12 15.50 7.42
C LEU A 192 -18.65 14.05 7.32
N VAL A 193 -17.60 13.77 6.58
CA VAL A 193 -17.01 12.42 6.49
C VAL A 193 -16.44 11.98 7.84
N ASN A 194 -15.83 12.86 8.63
CA ASN A 194 -15.33 12.53 9.96
C ASN A 194 -16.47 12.31 10.98
N LEU A 195 -17.54 13.07 10.89
CA LEU A 195 -18.76 12.83 11.70
C LEU A 195 -19.41 11.49 11.32
N ILE A 196 -19.50 11.21 10.03
CA ILE A 196 -19.99 9.94 9.49
C ILE A 196 -19.08 8.79 9.94
N LYS A 197 -17.75 8.98 9.95
CA LYS A 197 -16.81 7.97 10.41
C LYS A 197 -17.02 7.56 11.86
N GLY A 198 -17.14 8.51 12.78
CA GLY A 198 -17.40 8.21 14.19
C GLY A 198 -18.75 7.49 14.41
N ALA A 199 -19.78 7.83 13.61
CA ALA A 199 -21.11 7.25 13.77
C ALA A 199 -21.34 5.93 12.99
N PHE A 200 -20.56 5.69 11.92
CA PHE A 200 -20.82 4.58 10.99
C PHE A 200 -19.67 3.58 10.86
N PHE A 201 -18.46 3.93 11.27
CA PHE A 201 -17.31 3.01 11.17
C PHE A 201 -16.85 2.49 12.53
N GLU A 202 -17.22 3.15 13.65
CA GLU A 202 -16.95 2.58 14.96
C GLU A 202 -17.72 1.27 15.08
N ASP A 203 -16.97 0.20 15.33
CA ASP A 203 -17.45 -1.18 15.48
C ASP A 203 -18.32 -1.74 14.32
N ALA A 204 -18.37 -1.06 13.16
CA ALA A 204 -19.22 -1.45 12.03
C ALA A 204 -18.85 -2.82 11.41
N PHE A 205 -17.62 -3.23 11.58
CA PHE A 205 -17.08 -4.50 11.08
C PHE A 205 -16.56 -5.39 12.21
N LEU A 206 -17.07 -5.18 13.44
CA LEU A 206 -16.70 -6.01 14.57
C LEU A 206 -17.10 -7.46 14.29
N GLU A 207 -16.12 -8.33 14.34
CA GLU A 207 -16.27 -9.78 14.34
C GLU A 207 -15.83 -10.29 15.70
N THR A 208 -16.56 -11.26 16.25
CA THR A 208 -16.28 -11.89 17.53
C THR A 208 -16.52 -13.38 17.41
N ALA A 209 -15.46 -14.17 17.52
CA ALA A 209 -15.54 -15.62 17.43
C ALA A 209 -16.09 -16.24 18.70
N ALA A 210 -16.80 -17.37 18.53
CA ALA A 210 -17.08 -18.26 19.63
C ALA A 210 -15.79 -18.99 20.05
N LEU A 211 -15.50 -18.97 21.35
CA LEU A 211 -14.37 -19.70 21.93
C LEU A 211 -14.82 -21.09 22.36
N GLY A 212 -14.07 -22.12 22.01
CA GLY A 212 -14.31 -23.53 22.38
C GLY A 212 -13.14 -24.14 23.13
N ASP A 213 -13.38 -25.23 23.80
CA ASP A 213 -12.35 -26.07 24.41
C ASP A 213 -11.86 -27.07 23.34
N GLY A 214 -10.59 -27.00 22.99
CA GLY A 214 -9.98 -27.91 22.01
C GLY A 214 -8.60 -27.46 21.61
N SER A 215 -7.70 -28.39 21.36
CA SER A 215 -6.37 -28.10 20.77
C SER A 215 -6.35 -28.62 19.34
N GLY A 216 -5.92 -27.78 18.39
CA GLY A 216 -5.59 -28.20 17.03
C GLY A 216 -4.19 -28.83 16.97
N ASP A 217 -3.97 -29.76 16.06
CA ASP A 217 -2.63 -30.29 15.78
C ASP A 217 -1.93 -29.38 14.75
N ASN A 218 -0.92 -28.61 15.19
CA ASN A 218 -0.29 -27.55 14.43
C ASN A 218 1.03 -27.94 13.75
N GLY A 219 1.55 -29.14 13.99
CA GLY A 219 2.75 -29.68 13.35
C GLY A 219 4.00 -28.78 13.39
N ASP A 220 4.92 -28.98 12.46
CA ASP A 220 6.24 -28.31 12.39
C ASP A 220 6.20 -26.78 12.14
N VAL A 221 5.07 -26.22 11.76
CA VAL A 221 4.93 -24.77 11.43
C VAL A 221 5.13 -23.89 12.65
N VAL A 222 4.65 -24.35 13.81
CA VAL A 222 4.81 -23.66 15.11
C VAL A 222 6.28 -23.47 15.46
N ALA A 223 7.13 -24.43 15.10
CA ALA A 223 8.56 -24.35 15.40
C ALA A 223 9.27 -23.20 14.71
N ALA A 224 8.86 -22.81 13.48
CA ALA A 224 9.50 -21.75 12.73
C ALA A 224 9.03 -20.35 13.16
N LEU A 225 7.72 -20.14 13.29
CA LEU A 225 7.14 -18.84 13.62
C LEU A 225 6.96 -18.59 15.13
N GLY A 226 6.96 -19.65 15.94
CA GLY A 226 6.61 -19.59 17.35
C GLY A 226 5.12 -19.29 17.55
N GLN A 227 4.67 -19.34 18.79
CA GLN A 227 3.29 -19.00 19.16
C GLN A 227 3.23 -17.58 19.72
N ALA A 228 2.08 -16.92 19.58
CA ALA A 228 1.84 -15.65 20.25
C ALA A 228 1.87 -15.84 21.78
N ARG A 229 2.30 -14.82 22.53
CA ARG A 229 2.31 -14.82 24.00
C ARG A 229 0.90 -14.57 24.53
N LEU A 230 0.18 -15.62 24.87
CA LEU A 230 -1.19 -15.60 25.36
C LEU A 230 -1.32 -16.35 26.70
N ASP A 231 -2.19 -15.87 27.61
CA ASP A 231 -2.51 -16.56 28.86
C ASP A 231 -3.39 -17.79 28.63
N ARG A 232 -4.23 -17.76 27.60
CA ARG A 232 -5.13 -18.84 27.21
C ARG A 232 -5.14 -19.01 25.70
N ARG A 233 -5.32 -20.23 25.24
CA ARG A 233 -5.37 -20.60 23.82
C ARG A 233 -6.64 -21.37 23.49
N PRO A 234 -7.82 -20.72 23.57
CA PRO A 234 -9.05 -21.38 23.20
C PRO A 234 -9.07 -21.68 21.69
N ASN A 235 -9.86 -22.67 21.31
CA ASN A 235 -10.21 -22.89 19.91
C ASN A 235 -11.18 -21.76 19.46
N MET A 236 -10.90 -21.15 18.33
CA MET A 236 -11.68 -20.05 17.76
C MET A 236 -12.34 -20.45 16.45
N ARG A 237 -13.67 -20.32 16.38
CA ARG A 237 -14.44 -20.47 15.14
C ARG A 237 -14.72 -19.08 14.58
N THR A 238 -14.01 -18.71 13.54
CA THR A 238 -13.97 -17.34 12.99
C THR A 238 -14.58 -17.25 11.59
N ALA A 239 -14.75 -16.02 11.11
CA ALA A 239 -15.07 -15.72 9.72
C ALA A 239 -13.81 -15.53 8.83
N MET A 240 -12.62 -15.92 9.29
CA MET A 240 -11.44 -15.96 8.45
C MET A 240 -11.71 -16.78 7.17
N GLY A 241 -11.25 -16.26 6.04
CA GLY A 241 -11.58 -16.84 4.75
C GLY A 241 -10.47 -17.68 4.12
N LEU A 242 -9.25 -17.69 4.70
CA LEU A 242 -8.17 -18.53 4.21
C LEU A 242 -8.39 -19.98 4.64
N PRO A 243 -8.39 -20.97 3.71
CA PRO A 243 -8.43 -22.36 4.06
C PRO A 243 -7.10 -22.78 4.71
N VAL A 244 -7.17 -23.49 5.84
CA VAL A 244 -5.97 -23.91 6.59
C VAL A 244 -5.99 -25.39 6.89
N THR A 245 -4.82 -25.99 6.92
CA THR A 245 -4.65 -27.42 7.22
C THR A 245 -4.67 -27.66 8.74
N GLY A 246 -5.32 -28.71 9.18
CA GLY A 246 -5.28 -29.16 10.59
C GLY A 246 -6.25 -28.46 11.54
N ALA A 247 -7.21 -27.68 11.05
CA ALA A 247 -8.15 -26.92 11.89
C ALA A 247 -9.63 -27.09 11.48
N PRO A 248 -10.17 -28.33 11.36
CA PRO A 248 -11.52 -28.54 10.84
C PRO A 248 -12.62 -27.94 11.73
N ASP A 249 -12.36 -27.85 13.04
CA ASP A 249 -13.33 -27.35 14.04
C ASP A 249 -13.00 -25.95 14.57
N GLY A 250 -12.04 -25.26 13.98
CA GLY A 250 -11.55 -23.94 14.39
C GLY A 250 -10.05 -23.96 14.64
N MET A 251 -9.48 -22.79 14.89
CA MET A 251 -8.05 -22.59 15.08
C MET A 251 -7.74 -22.28 16.55
N GLU A 252 -6.69 -22.87 17.09
CA GLU A 252 -6.18 -22.48 18.40
C GLU A 252 -5.64 -21.04 18.36
N ALA A 253 -6.11 -20.21 19.28
CA ALA A 253 -5.72 -18.80 19.34
C ALA A 253 -4.19 -18.61 19.44
N GLY A 254 -3.64 -17.74 18.60
CA GLY A 254 -2.22 -17.41 18.60
C GLY A 254 -1.29 -18.46 18.03
N SER A 255 -1.81 -19.54 17.49
CA SER A 255 -1.06 -20.59 16.80
C SER A 255 -1.09 -20.37 15.28
N TRP A 256 -0.06 -20.85 14.58
CA TRP A 256 0.06 -20.72 13.13
C TRP A 256 -0.34 -22.00 12.43
N TYR A 257 -1.05 -21.88 11.32
CA TYR A 257 -1.52 -22.96 10.47
C TYR A 257 -1.08 -22.72 9.04
N ALA A 258 -0.67 -23.78 8.35
CA ALA A 258 -0.36 -23.68 6.92
C ALA A 258 -1.64 -23.39 6.12
N VAL A 259 -1.58 -22.44 5.19
CA VAL A 259 -2.66 -22.19 4.24
C VAL A 259 -2.66 -23.28 3.18
N GLU A 260 -3.82 -23.90 2.94
CA GLU A 260 -3.95 -25.05 2.03
C GLU A 260 -3.47 -24.71 0.61
N GLY A 261 -2.58 -25.55 0.08
CA GLY A 261 -2.02 -25.38 -1.27
C GLY A 261 -1.08 -24.19 -1.43
N GLN A 262 -0.68 -23.51 -0.34
CA GLN A 262 0.12 -22.28 -0.37
C GLN A 262 1.40 -22.42 0.47
N GLU A 263 2.39 -23.09 -0.08
CA GLU A 263 3.66 -23.29 0.63
C GLU A 263 4.32 -21.95 1.01
N GLY A 264 4.69 -21.80 2.29
CA GLY A 264 5.31 -20.59 2.84
C GLY A 264 4.32 -19.50 3.24
N ILE A 265 3.01 -19.77 3.19
CA ILE A 265 1.97 -18.87 3.71
C ILE A 265 1.29 -19.55 4.90
N PHE A 266 1.16 -18.81 5.99
CA PHE A 266 0.59 -19.28 7.24
C PHE A 266 -0.49 -18.31 7.71
N ALA A 267 -1.50 -18.82 8.43
CA ALA A 267 -2.55 -18.02 9.01
C ALA A 267 -2.66 -18.25 10.53
N SER A 268 -3.08 -17.23 11.24
CA SER A 268 -3.33 -17.28 12.68
C SER A 268 -4.55 -16.43 13.03
N VAL A 269 -5.21 -16.75 14.14
CA VAL A 269 -6.34 -16.00 14.69
C VAL A 269 -6.13 -15.73 16.16
N MET A 270 -6.64 -14.60 16.65
CA MET A 270 -6.65 -14.29 18.08
C MET A 270 -7.70 -13.24 18.44
N GLN A 271 -7.87 -13.02 19.73
CA GLN A 271 -8.56 -11.84 20.29
C GLN A 271 -7.61 -11.13 21.28
N PRO A 272 -7.49 -9.79 21.27
CA PRO A 272 -6.54 -9.08 22.12
C PRO A 272 -6.71 -9.34 23.63
N GLY A 273 -7.92 -9.70 24.08
CA GLY A 273 -8.17 -10.05 25.48
C GLY A 273 -7.52 -11.37 25.93
N LEU A 274 -6.97 -12.16 25.01
CA LEU A 274 -6.22 -13.39 25.31
C LEU A 274 -4.73 -13.16 25.52
N ILE A 275 -4.21 -11.97 25.16
CA ILE A 275 -2.79 -11.61 25.29
C ILE A 275 -2.36 -11.76 26.75
N ALA A 276 -1.14 -12.27 26.94
CA ALA A 276 -0.54 -12.48 28.27
C ALA A 276 -0.59 -11.21 29.12
N GLN A 277 -0.99 -11.41 30.38
CA GLN A 277 -1.19 -10.29 31.32
C GLN A 277 0.10 -9.49 31.55
N GLU A 278 1.26 -10.09 31.43
CA GLU A 278 2.56 -9.41 31.48
C GLU A 278 2.69 -8.30 30.42
N ILE A 279 2.15 -8.54 29.20
CA ILE A 279 2.09 -7.54 28.13
C ILE A 279 0.99 -6.50 28.39
N LEU A 280 -0.19 -6.95 28.85
CA LEU A 280 -1.34 -6.07 29.05
C LEU A 280 -1.19 -5.18 30.28
N ALA A 281 -0.44 -5.59 31.29
CA ALA A 281 -0.21 -4.83 32.53
C ALA A 281 0.77 -3.66 32.34
N GLU A 282 1.66 -3.73 31.37
CA GLU A 282 2.60 -2.67 31.08
C GLU A 282 1.97 -1.61 30.16
N ARG A 283 2.02 -0.35 30.59
CA ARG A 283 1.43 0.73 29.80
C ARG A 283 2.32 1.18 28.63
N ASN A 284 3.61 1.14 28.76
CA ASN A 284 4.68 1.37 27.78
C ASN A 284 4.27 2.07 26.45
N GLY A 285 3.58 3.23 26.55
CA GLY A 285 3.13 3.97 25.36
C GLY A 285 1.81 3.52 24.73
N ALA A 286 1.18 2.43 25.20
CA ALA A 286 -0.11 1.96 24.72
C ALA A 286 -1.23 2.14 25.75
N ASN A 287 -2.47 2.36 25.32
CA ASN A 287 -3.65 2.42 26.17
C ASN A 287 -4.08 1.02 26.65
N TRP A 288 -4.92 0.97 27.69
CA TRP A 288 -5.59 -0.25 28.11
C TRP A 288 -6.63 -0.67 27.07
N LEU A 289 -6.79 -1.97 26.91
CA LEU A 289 -7.87 -2.52 26.08
C LEU A 289 -9.22 -2.29 26.73
N ASP A 290 -10.19 -1.83 25.97
CA ASP A 290 -11.58 -1.80 26.40
C ASP A 290 -12.30 -3.15 26.20
N GLY A 291 -13.58 -3.21 26.56
CA GLY A 291 -14.37 -4.44 26.48
C GLY A 291 -14.64 -4.91 25.04
N VAL A 292 -14.71 -3.99 24.07
CA VAL A 292 -14.92 -4.33 22.66
C VAL A 292 -13.63 -4.85 22.06
N GLU A 293 -12.52 -4.13 22.23
CA GLU A 293 -11.21 -4.53 21.71
C GLU A 293 -10.76 -5.91 22.21
N ARG A 294 -11.08 -6.23 23.49
CA ARG A 294 -10.75 -7.54 24.08
C ARG A 294 -11.33 -8.70 23.30
N ASN A 295 -12.49 -8.51 22.68
CA ASN A 295 -13.25 -9.56 21.99
C ASN A 295 -13.24 -9.40 20.46
N ALA A 296 -12.56 -8.39 19.93
CA ALA A 296 -12.46 -8.18 18.50
C ALA A 296 -11.57 -9.27 17.86
N ASP A 297 -12.06 -9.89 16.81
CA ASP A 297 -11.27 -10.89 16.08
C ASP A 297 -10.13 -10.23 15.32
N VAL A 298 -8.98 -10.88 15.36
CA VAL A 298 -7.78 -10.52 14.61
C VAL A 298 -7.38 -11.71 13.76
N TYR A 299 -7.21 -11.48 12.47
CA TYR A 299 -6.73 -12.48 11.51
C TYR A 299 -5.36 -12.07 11.00
N LEU A 300 -4.42 -13.01 11.00
CA LEU A 300 -3.06 -12.77 10.56
C LEU A 300 -2.69 -13.72 9.42
N ALA A 301 -1.92 -13.21 8.48
CA ALA A 301 -1.25 -14.01 7.47
C ALA A 301 0.24 -13.72 7.51
N ALA A 302 1.07 -14.77 7.55
CA ALA A 302 2.53 -14.66 7.52
C ALA A 302 3.07 -15.25 6.22
N PHE A 303 4.01 -14.52 5.62
CA PHE A 303 4.67 -14.89 4.37
C PHE A 303 6.16 -15.08 4.63
N ASP A 304 6.67 -16.26 4.32
CA ASP A 304 8.10 -16.57 4.39
C ASP A 304 8.88 -15.86 3.29
N LEU A 305 9.63 -14.82 3.63
CA LEU A 305 10.39 -14.01 2.67
C LEU A 305 11.58 -14.76 2.04
N GLY A 306 11.91 -15.95 2.54
CA GLY A 306 12.79 -16.87 1.83
C GLY A 306 12.18 -17.42 0.55
N ARG A 307 10.83 -17.47 0.45
CA ARG A 307 10.07 -18.02 -0.67
C ARG A 307 9.38 -16.97 -1.54
N PHE A 308 9.26 -15.74 -1.04
CA PHE A 308 8.53 -14.68 -1.74
C PHE A 308 9.41 -13.45 -1.96
N GLU A 309 9.24 -12.85 -3.13
CA GLU A 309 9.63 -11.48 -3.43
C GLU A 309 8.44 -10.57 -3.14
N ILE A 310 8.74 -9.37 -2.67
CA ILE A 310 7.73 -8.33 -2.49
C ILE A 310 7.93 -7.27 -3.57
N GLY A 311 6.85 -6.86 -4.21
CA GLY A 311 6.81 -5.72 -5.10
C GLY A 311 5.70 -4.76 -4.73
N TYR A 312 5.71 -3.60 -5.38
CA TYR A 312 4.73 -2.56 -5.17
C TYR A 312 4.26 -2.01 -6.50
N GLU A 313 2.93 -1.92 -6.69
CA GLU A 313 2.35 -1.35 -7.90
C GLU A 313 1.50 -0.13 -7.55
N LEU A 314 1.62 0.90 -8.40
CA LEU A 314 0.90 2.15 -8.26
C LEU A 314 -0.55 2.00 -8.73
N GLY A 315 -1.49 2.40 -7.89
CA GLY A 315 -2.87 2.60 -8.30
C GLY A 315 -3.03 3.73 -9.31
N THR A 316 -4.11 3.75 -10.07
CA THR A 316 -4.34 4.82 -11.04
C THR A 316 -4.46 6.20 -10.40
N ASP A 317 -4.99 6.26 -9.17
CA ASP A 317 -5.20 7.49 -8.40
C ASP A 317 -4.21 7.64 -7.23
N HIS A 318 -3.38 6.63 -6.98
CA HIS A 318 -2.50 6.57 -5.81
C HIS A 318 -1.05 6.21 -6.20
N PRO A 319 -0.08 6.71 -5.45
CA PRO A 319 -0.22 7.81 -4.51
C PRO A 319 -0.73 9.07 -5.20
N GLY A 320 -1.58 9.86 -4.51
CA GLY A 320 -1.99 11.17 -4.99
C GLY A 320 -0.78 12.10 -5.13
N LEU A 321 -0.69 12.86 -6.22
CA LEU A 321 0.47 13.70 -6.53
C LEU A 321 0.24 15.19 -6.24
N GLU A 322 -1.02 15.59 -6.09
CA GLU A 322 -1.40 16.96 -5.77
C GLU A 322 -1.35 17.22 -4.26
N TRP A 323 -1.48 18.48 -3.89
CA TRP A 323 -1.64 18.87 -2.49
C TRP A 323 -2.82 18.14 -1.84
N SER A 324 -2.61 17.66 -0.63
CA SER A 324 -3.69 17.15 0.19
C SER A 324 -4.66 18.26 0.59
N SER A 325 -5.95 17.95 0.63
CA SER A 325 -6.96 18.83 1.23
C SER A 325 -6.87 18.92 2.76
N ARG A 326 -6.08 18.07 3.40
CA ARG A 326 -5.95 18.00 4.86
C ARG A 326 -5.26 19.20 5.50
N PRO A 327 -4.18 19.77 4.95
CA PRO A 327 -3.62 21.01 5.45
C PRO A 327 -4.65 22.13 5.39
N SER A 328 -4.62 22.99 6.39
CA SER A 328 -5.50 24.16 6.41
C SER A 328 -5.24 25.05 5.19
N ARG A 329 -6.30 25.52 4.51
CA ARG A 329 -6.19 26.42 3.35
C ARG A 329 -5.40 27.69 3.63
N ARG A 330 -5.36 28.17 4.87
CA ARG A 330 -4.58 29.36 5.27
C ARG A 330 -3.08 29.18 5.10
N GLY A 331 -2.69 27.99 4.83
CA GLY A 331 -1.32 27.61 4.74
C GLY A 331 -0.90 26.96 3.44
N ALA A 332 -1.79 26.52 2.58
CA ALA A 332 -1.46 25.84 1.34
C ALA A 332 -1.58 26.79 0.16
N GLU A 333 -0.53 26.89 -0.63
CA GLU A 333 -0.62 27.52 -1.95
C GLU A 333 -0.99 26.45 -2.98
N TRP A 334 -2.26 26.43 -3.35
CA TRP A 334 -2.86 25.39 -4.16
C TRP A 334 -2.34 25.33 -5.60
N ASN A 335 -1.63 26.34 -6.03
CA ASN A 335 -1.04 26.43 -7.38
C ASN A 335 0.37 25.85 -7.46
N MET A 336 0.92 25.43 -6.35
CA MET A 336 2.28 24.89 -6.27
C MET A 336 2.29 23.37 -6.32
N ALA A 337 3.41 22.83 -6.75
CA ALA A 337 3.72 21.42 -6.51
C ALA A 337 3.59 21.07 -5.02
N GLY A 338 3.19 19.84 -4.74
CA GLY A 338 3.12 19.34 -3.36
C GLY A 338 4.47 19.43 -2.63
N PRO A 339 4.50 19.16 -1.31
CA PRO A 339 5.72 19.29 -0.50
C PRO A 339 6.91 18.47 -0.98
N ASP A 340 6.68 17.46 -1.78
CA ASP A 340 7.66 16.59 -2.43
C ASP A 340 8.14 17.11 -3.80
N GLY A 341 7.62 18.23 -4.28
CA GLY A 341 8.19 18.98 -5.39
C GLY A 341 7.59 18.72 -6.76
N PHE A 342 6.52 17.93 -6.94
CA PHE A 342 5.85 17.74 -8.22
C PHE A 342 4.35 17.45 -8.06
N SER A 343 3.56 17.69 -9.12
CA SER A 343 2.10 17.58 -9.10
C SER A 343 1.51 16.57 -10.11
N ARG A 344 2.30 16.03 -11.03
CA ARG A 344 1.86 15.08 -12.04
C ARG A 344 2.90 13.99 -12.28
N ALA A 345 2.45 12.83 -12.75
CA ALA A 345 3.32 11.68 -13.01
C ALA A 345 3.83 11.59 -14.46
N ASP A 346 3.22 12.32 -15.41
CA ASP A 346 3.63 12.22 -16.81
C ASP A 346 5.13 12.43 -16.99
N PRO A 347 5.82 11.65 -17.82
CA PRO A 347 5.29 10.64 -18.74
C PRO A 347 5.07 9.25 -18.13
N LEU A 348 5.24 9.05 -16.82
CA LEU A 348 4.98 7.77 -16.18
C LEU A 348 3.48 7.47 -16.14
N VAL A 349 3.13 6.20 -16.38
CA VAL A 349 1.75 5.72 -16.30
C VAL A 349 1.59 4.83 -15.09
N ARG A 350 0.51 5.03 -14.32
CA ARG A 350 0.13 4.23 -13.17
C ARG A 350 -1.04 3.33 -13.57
N ASN A 351 -0.89 2.01 -13.46
CA ASN A 351 -1.86 1.06 -13.98
C ASN A 351 -2.78 0.47 -12.92
N GLY A 352 -2.36 0.39 -11.65
CA GLY A 352 -3.17 -0.20 -10.60
C GLY A 352 -3.47 -1.69 -10.78
N MET A 353 -2.64 -2.38 -11.54
CA MET A 353 -2.78 -3.81 -11.81
C MET A 353 -1.40 -4.44 -11.95
N LEU A 354 -1.25 -5.68 -11.53
CA LEU A 354 -0.03 -6.44 -11.75
C LEU A 354 0.17 -6.70 -13.25
N ASN A 355 1.42 -6.59 -13.73
CA ASN A 355 1.75 -6.93 -15.10
C ASN A 355 1.37 -8.39 -15.40
N PRO A 356 0.66 -8.67 -16.50
CA PRO A 356 0.21 -10.03 -16.83
C PRO A 356 1.31 -11.08 -16.88
N ALA A 357 2.53 -10.71 -17.24
CA ALA A 357 3.67 -11.62 -17.27
C ALA A 357 4.06 -12.16 -15.88
N LEU A 358 3.66 -11.48 -14.81
CA LEU A 358 3.95 -11.87 -13.42
C LEU A 358 2.85 -12.75 -12.80
N LEU A 359 1.69 -12.88 -13.44
CA LEU A 359 0.56 -13.63 -12.91
C LEU A 359 0.88 -15.11 -12.59
N PRO A 360 1.71 -15.83 -13.35
CA PRO A 360 2.06 -17.22 -13.01
C PRO A 360 2.77 -17.38 -11.66
N ARG A 361 3.44 -16.31 -11.19
CA ARG A 361 4.20 -16.31 -9.93
C ARG A 361 3.46 -15.64 -8.78
N VAL A 362 2.37 -14.92 -9.03
CA VAL A 362 1.70 -14.18 -7.97
C VAL A 362 1.12 -15.11 -6.91
N ALA A 363 1.41 -14.82 -5.65
CA ALA A 363 0.92 -15.57 -4.49
C ALA A 363 -0.13 -14.82 -3.70
N GLY A 364 -0.09 -13.49 -3.71
CA GLY A 364 -1.06 -12.68 -2.98
C GLY A 364 -0.87 -11.19 -3.21
N ALA A 365 -1.83 -10.42 -2.73
CA ALA A 365 -1.76 -8.97 -2.71
C ALA A 365 -2.40 -8.38 -1.44
N ILE A 366 -1.87 -7.23 -1.05
CA ILE A 366 -2.27 -6.47 0.14
C ILE A 366 -2.48 -5.03 -0.30
N ALA A 367 -3.58 -4.40 0.10
CA ALA A 367 -3.77 -2.96 -0.13
C ALA A 367 -2.60 -2.15 0.46
N GLY A 368 -2.09 -1.19 -0.30
CA GLY A 368 -0.80 -0.53 -0.05
C GLY A 368 -0.77 0.49 1.09
N GLY A 369 -1.88 0.67 1.80
CA GLY A 369 -1.97 1.59 2.93
C GLY A 369 -2.62 2.93 2.55
N PHE A 370 -2.36 3.95 3.36
CA PHE A 370 -3.03 5.24 3.20
C PHE A 370 -2.70 5.93 1.89
N LYS A 371 -3.70 6.58 1.32
CA LYS A 371 -3.49 7.52 0.22
C LYS A 371 -2.47 8.57 0.65
N ARG A 372 -1.63 9.04 -0.28
CA ARG A 372 -0.68 10.10 -0.02
C ARG A 372 -1.35 11.34 0.58
N ASP A 373 -2.49 11.76 0.03
CA ASP A 373 -3.26 12.89 0.54
C ASP A 373 -3.92 12.60 1.89
N HIS A 374 -4.25 11.35 2.19
CA HIS A 374 -4.74 10.93 3.51
C HIS A 374 -3.62 10.84 4.54
N GLY A 375 -2.42 10.49 4.13
CA GLY A 375 -1.21 10.46 4.96
C GLY A 375 -0.61 11.85 5.19
N ALA A 376 -1.14 12.91 4.60
CA ALA A 376 -0.66 14.26 4.85
C ALA A 376 -0.93 14.70 6.28
N PHE A 377 0.08 15.27 6.91
CA PHE A 377 -0.01 15.73 8.29
C PHE A 377 -0.81 17.03 8.38
N ARG A 378 -1.81 17.04 9.22
CA ARG A 378 -2.62 18.23 9.50
C ARG A 378 -2.29 18.87 10.83
N PHE A 379 -1.87 18.07 11.81
CA PHE A 379 -1.59 18.45 13.17
C PHE A 379 -0.35 17.72 13.69
N GLY A 380 0.17 18.14 14.83
CA GLY A 380 1.36 17.59 15.45
C GLY A 380 2.65 18.22 14.92
N ASP A 381 3.79 17.68 15.34
CA ASP A 381 5.11 18.23 15.05
C ASP A 381 5.38 18.37 13.54
N TYR A 382 4.94 17.41 12.76
CA TYR A 382 5.15 17.41 11.30
C TYR A 382 4.25 18.40 10.54
N ALA A 383 3.09 18.75 11.08
CA ALA A 383 2.21 19.74 10.47
C ALA A 383 2.78 21.17 10.58
N GLY A 384 3.59 21.42 11.61
CA GLY A 384 4.25 22.71 11.84
C GLY A 384 5.38 23.01 10.86
N PHE A 385 6.02 21.98 10.32
CA PHE A 385 7.16 22.15 9.40
C PHE A 385 6.74 22.44 7.98
N ASN A 386 5.65 21.90 7.54
CA ASN A 386 5.10 22.23 6.25
C ASN A 386 3.64 21.80 6.21
N ARG A 387 2.93 22.42 5.41
CA ARG A 387 1.51 22.39 5.23
C ARG A 387 1.03 21.14 4.53
N GLY A 388 1.48 20.00 4.98
CA GLY A 388 1.04 18.74 4.47
C GLY A 388 2.16 17.88 3.94
N HIS A 389 3.19 17.64 4.76
CA HIS A 389 4.09 16.52 4.50
C HIS A 389 3.26 15.29 4.21
N HIS A 390 3.62 14.63 3.15
CA HIS A 390 3.03 13.36 2.77
C HIS A 390 3.94 12.23 3.24
N TYR A 391 3.37 11.06 3.42
CA TYR A 391 4.17 9.86 3.62
C TYR A 391 5.07 9.62 2.43
N GLY A 392 6.32 9.29 2.68
CA GLY A 392 7.30 8.98 1.67
C GLY A 392 6.93 7.74 0.87
N PHE A 393 7.22 7.80 -0.42
CA PHE A 393 6.90 6.74 -1.35
C PHE A 393 7.90 6.66 -2.50
N ILE A 394 8.53 5.47 -2.65
CA ILE A 394 9.43 5.14 -3.76
C ILE A 394 8.90 3.87 -4.43
N SER A 395 8.80 3.87 -5.75
CA SER A 395 8.44 2.70 -6.54
C SER A 395 9.36 2.55 -7.74
N ASN A 396 9.92 1.37 -7.92
CA ASN A 396 10.89 1.06 -8.97
C ASN A 396 12.04 2.08 -9.05
N GLY A 397 12.52 2.51 -7.87
CA GLY A 397 13.59 3.50 -7.72
C GLY A 397 13.19 4.95 -8.02
N VAL A 398 11.93 5.21 -8.37
CA VAL A 398 11.40 6.56 -8.61
C VAL A 398 10.73 7.09 -7.34
N THR A 399 11.19 8.25 -6.87
CA THR A 399 10.64 8.91 -5.68
C THR A 399 9.37 9.68 -6.03
N PHE A 400 8.22 9.21 -5.56
CA PHE A 400 6.92 9.88 -5.69
C PHE A 400 6.59 10.79 -4.52
N SER A 401 7.22 10.57 -3.38
CA SER A 401 7.17 11.41 -2.21
C SER A 401 8.42 11.15 -1.37
N ARG A 402 9.06 12.21 -0.90
CA ARG A 402 10.29 12.08 -0.11
C ARG A 402 10.04 11.35 1.19
N LEU A 403 11.01 10.54 1.61
CA LEU A 403 10.96 9.86 2.89
C LEU A 403 11.13 10.89 4.02
N ILE A 404 10.31 10.75 5.03
CA ILE A 404 10.24 11.62 6.20
C ILE A 404 10.82 10.87 7.40
N GLU A 405 11.63 11.55 8.17
CA GLU A 405 12.20 11.02 9.41
C GLU A 405 11.12 10.69 10.46
N ASN A 406 11.45 9.77 11.32
CA ASN A 406 10.59 9.31 12.43
C ASN A 406 9.26 8.69 11.98
N LEU A 407 9.19 8.19 10.74
CA LEU A 407 8.07 7.41 10.24
C LEU A 407 8.46 5.95 10.01
N SER A 408 7.51 5.07 10.29
CA SER A 408 7.63 3.65 10.00
C SER A 408 7.71 3.44 8.50
N THR A 409 8.78 2.78 8.05
CA THR A 409 9.11 2.60 6.63
C THR A 409 9.35 1.14 6.31
N LEU A 410 8.51 0.56 5.44
CA LEU A 410 8.81 -0.69 4.75
C LEU A 410 9.63 -0.35 3.51
N TYR A 411 10.76 -1.02 3.30
CA TYR A 411 11.62 -0.80 2.14
C TYR A 411 12.13 -2.12 1.55
N ILE A 412 12.48 -2.04 0.26
CA ILE A 412 13.10 -3.14 -0.48
C ILE A 412 14.23 -2.53 -1.30
N THR A 413 15.43 -3.08 -1.15
CA THR A 413 16.60 -2.63 -1.90
C THR A 413 16.65 -3.26 -3.30
N THR A 414 17.52 -2.75 -4.16
CA THR A 414 17.70 -3.27 -5.53
C THR A 414 18.31 -4.68 -5.56
N ASP A 415 18.97 -5.10 -4.50
CA ASP A 415 19.51 -6.45 -4.30
C ASP A 415 18.55 -7.37 -3.53
N GLY A 416 17.34 -6.90 -3.23
CA GLY A 416 16.24 -7.71 -2.69
C GLY A 416 16.21 -7.82 -1.18
N GLU A 417 17.03 -7.06 -0.43
CA GLU A 417 16.89 -6.94 1.02
C GLU A 417 15.55 -6.28 1.36
N ILE A 418 14.81 -6.88 2.28
CA ILE A 418 13.53 -6.36 2.76
C ILE A 418 13.70 -5.93 4.20
N GLY A 419 13.35 -4.69 4.51
CA GLY A 419 13.44 -4.16 5.87
C GLY A 419 12.23 -3.31 6.24
N MET A 420 12.00 -3.19 7.55
CA MET A 420 11.01 -2.29 8.12
C MET A 420 11.61 -1.62 9.35
N LYS A 421 11.62 -0.30 9.39
CA LYS A 421 12.26 0.45 10.47
C LYS A 421 11.67 1.85 10.64
N LEU A 422 12.01 2.47 11.74
CA LEU A 422 11.87 3.91 11.93
C LEU A 422 12.92 4.61 11.08
N TRP A 423 12.51 5.38 10.07
CA TRP A 423 13.41 6.09 9.16
C TRP A 423 14.12 7.23 9.88
N GLN A 424 15.42 7.34 9.70
CA GLN A 424 16.27 8.40 10.24
C GLN A 424 16.92 9.19 9.09
N GLU A 425 17.42 10.40 9.36
CA GLU A 425 18.11 11.21 8.37
C GLU A 425 19.27 10.46 7.70
N ALA A 426 20.07 9.72 8.50
CA ALA A 426 21.17 8.91 8.00
C ALA A 426 20.74 7.83 7.00
N ASP A 427 19.50 7.36 7.07
CA ASP A 427 18.98 6.35 6.16
C ASP A 427 18.76 6.88 4.73
N ASN A 428 18.77 8.20 4.55
CA ASN A 428 18.67 8.81 3.22
C ASN A 428 19.84 8.39 2.29
N GLU A 429 20.97 7.96 2.84
CA GLU A 429 22.06 7.37 2.06
C GLU A 429 21.67 6.06 1.37
N MET A 430 20.64 5.37 1.84
CA MET A 430 20.10 4.16 1.20
C MET A 430 19.22 4.46 -0.03
N ILE A 431 18.69 5.69 -0.19
CA ILE A 431 17.73 6.02 -1.25
C ILE A 431 18.19 5.57 -2.65
N PRO A 432 19.44 5.76 -3.07
CA PRO A 432 19.91 5.29 -4.38
C PRO A 432 19.87 3.77 -4.58
N ARG A 433 19.74 3.00 -3.50
CA ARG A 433 19.67 1.53 -3.51
C ARG A 433 18.25 1.02 -3.30
N LEU A 434 17.24 1.88 -3.16
CA LEU A 434 15.87 1.46 -2.91
C LEU A 434 15.14 1.17 -4.21
N ALA A 435 14.64 -0.04 -4.37
CA ALA A 435 13.63 -0.37 -5.37
C ALA A 435 12.25 0.15 -4.95
N PHE A 436 11.92 -0.04 -3.66
CA PHE A 436 10.65 0.38 -3.07
C PHE A 436 10.86 0.96 -1.67
N ALA A 437 10.03 1.91 -1.32
CA ALA A 437 9.83 2.33 0.07
C ALA A 437 8.41 2.86 0.26
N ARG A 438 7.81 2.53 1.38
CA ARG A 438 6.47 3.01 1.74
C ARG A 438 6.41 3.35 3.22
N GLN A 439 5.99 4.58 3.51
CA GLN A 439 5.80 5.06 4.87
C GLN A 439 4.32 5.10 5.24
N ASN A 440 3.99 4.66 6.45
CA ASN A 440 2.63 4.72 6.99
C ASN A 440 2.63 4.97 8.50
N GLY A 441 2.68 6.24 8.89
CA GLY A 441 2.58 6.64 10.28
C GLY A 441 3.81 6.30 11.12
N VAL A 442 3.61 6.28 12.42
CA VAL A 442 4.64 5.97 13.42
C VAL A 442 4.69 4.46 13.69
N PRO A 443 5.77 3.93 14.26
CA PRO A 443 5.84 2.52 14.64
C PRO A 443 4.71 2.13 15.59
N LEU A 444 4.04 1.02 15.30
CA LEU A 444 3.16 0.36 16.28
C LEU A 444 3.98 -0.41 17.31
N VAL A 445 5.03 -1.09 16.82
CA VAL A 445 5.97 -1.87 17.61
C VAL A 445 7.37 -1.64 17.07
N GLN A 446 8.35 -1.67 17.94
CA GLN A 446 9.78 -1.65 17.65
C GLN A 446 10.54 -2.53 18.66
N ARG A 447 11.77 -2.90 18.34
CA ARG A 447 12.67 -3.54 19.31
C ARG A 447 13.23 -2.49 20.27
N ASP A 448 13.12 -2.78 21.53
CA ASP A 448 13.83 -2.03 22.56
C ASP A 448 15.34 -2.26 22.41
N PRO A 449 16.15 -1.21 22.28
CA PRO A 449 17.58 -1.36 21.99
C PRO A 449 18.39 -1.94 23.17
N GLU A 450 17.88 -1.85 24.39
CA GLU A 450 18.60 -2.34 25.59
C GLU A 450 18.26 -3.80 25.88
N THR A 451 16.99 -4.16 25.73
CA THR A 451 16.49 -5.49 26.12
C THR A 451 16.28 -6.43 24.93
N GLY A 452 16.18 -5.89 23.71
CA GLY A 452 15.78 -6.62 22.51
C GLY A 452 14.30 -7.04 22.51
N ALA A 453 13.51 -6.63 23.49
CA ALA A 453 12.10 -6.96 23.59
C ALA A 453 11.28 -6.19 22.54
N SER A 454 10.20 -6.81 22.08
CA SER A 454 9.18 -6.14 21.28
C SER A 454 8.35 -5.24 22.18
N VAL A 455 8.37 -3.93 21.94
CA VAL A 455 7.65 -2.92 22.74
C VAL A 455 6.80 -2.02 21.84
N PRO A 456 5.69 -1.45 22.36
CA PRO A 456 4.93 -0.45 21.61
C PRO A 456 5.81 0.75 21.24
N GLY A 457 5.56 1.33 20.06
CA GLY A 457 6.24 2.56 19.66
C GLY A 457 5.86 3.74 20.56
N ASP A 458 6.79 4.66 20.76
CA ASP A 458 6.66 5.77 21.72
C ASP A 458 5.46 6.70 21.44
N ARG A 459 4.99 6.75 20.19
CA ARG A 459 3.94 7.66 19.74
C ARG A 459 2.62 6.98 19.44
N VAL A 460 2.42 5.72 19.82
CA VAL A 460 1.17 4.99 19.54
C VAL A 460 -0.08 5.71 20.07
N THR A 461 0.03 6.34 21.25
CA THR A 461 -1.06 7.08 21.89
C THR A 461 -0.94 8.60 21.82
N SER A 462 0.25 9.12 21.55
CA SER A 462 0.54 10.56 21.61
C SER A 462 0.56 11.24 20.24
N TRP A 463 0.35 10.51 19.18
CA TRP A 463 0.26 11.06 17.84
C TRP A 463 -1.00 11.88 17.69
N GLY A 464 -0.86 13.18 17.95
CA GLY A 464 -2.00 14.11 17.95
C GLY A 464 -2.60 14.34 16.58
N GLY A 465 -3.90 14.31 16.54
CA GLY A 465 -4.65 15.14 15.67
C GLY A 465 -4.63 14.89 14.18
N GLY A 466 -4.55 13.71 13.68
CA GLY A 466 -5.00 13.57 12.32
C GLY A 466 -4.22 12.71 11.39
N ASN A 467 -3.13 12.19 11.87
CA ASN A 467 -2.31 11.38 11.03
C ASN A 467 -2.62 9.90 11.09
N TRP A 468 -3.27 9.49 12.16
CA TRP A 468 -3.87 8.19 12.25
C TRP A 468 -5.16 8.14 11.42
N SER A 469 -5.01 8.32 10.09
CA SER A 469 -6.07 8.11 9.12
C SER A 469 -7.42 8.65 9.50
N GLY A 470 -7.45 9.90 9.87
CA GLY A 470 -8.70 10.54 10.20
C GLY A 470 -9.27 10.19 11.58
N SER A 471 -8.66 9.34 12.36
CA SER A 471 -8.89 9.35 13.79
C SER A 471 -8.14 10.52 14.37
N ALA A 472 -8.86 11.57 14.75
CA ALA A 472 -8.30 12.71 15.45
C ALA A 472 -7.73 12.28 16.81
N GLU A 473 -8.15 11.12 17.28
CA GLU A 473 -7.78 10.52 18.55
C GLU A 473 -7.35 9.07 18.31
N ALA A 474 -6.25 8.66 18.88
CA ALA A 474 -5.78 7.27 18.84
C ALA A 474 -6.70 6.29 19.59
N GLN A 475 -7.89 6.73 19.96
CA GLN A 475 -8.90 5.96 20.70
C GLN A 475 -10.07 5.49 19.83
N LEU A 476 -10.16 5.96 18.58
CA LEU A 476 -11.23 5.48 17.69
C LEU A 476 -11.04 3.99 17.37
N ARG A 477 -11.97 3.17 17.80
CA ARG A 477 -12.08 1.78 17.36
C ARG A 477 -12.67 1.73 15.96
N THR A 478 -12.03 1.00 15.10
CA THR A 478 -12.54 0.71 13.75
C THR A 478 -11.81 -0.49 13.18
N LEU A 479 -12.27 -0.98 12.04
CA LEU A 479 -11.54 -1.94 11.24
C LEU A 479 -10.18 -1.36 10.83
N ARG A 480 -9.10 -2.09 11.09
CA ARG A 480 -7.74 -1.67 10.81
C ARG A 480 -6.91 -2.78 10.21
N ALA A 481 -5.88 -2.39 9.47
CA ALA A 481 -4.82 -3.29 9.05
C ALA A 481 -3.45 -2.77 9.49
N GLY A 482 -2.54 -3.69 9.66
CA GLY A 482 -1.13 -3.42 9.92
C GLY A 482 -0.25 -4.53 9.38
N ALA A 483 1.04 -4.25 9.29
CA ALA A 483 2.02 -5.26 8.93
C ALA A 483 3.22 -5.17 9.88
N CYS A 484 3.89 -6.30 10.05
CA CYS A 484 5.17 -6.32 10.75
C CYS A 484 6.18 -7.21 10.03
N LEU A 485 7.46 -6.94 10.27
CA LEU A 485 8.53 -7.90 10.02
C LEU A 485 8.85 -8.65 11.30
N ARG A 486 9.17 -9.92 11.13
CA ARG A 486 9.64 -10.80 12.20
C ARG A 486 10.74 -11.72 11.70
N GLU A 487 11.84 -11.78 12.44
CA GLU A 487 12.83 -12.82 12.30
C GLU A 487 12.57 -13.94 13.30
N ALA A 488 12.43 -15.16 12.82
CA ALA A 488 12.17 -16.32 13.64
C ALA A 488 12.78 -17.58 13.04
N GLY A 489 13.50 -18.38 13.84
CA GLY A 489 14.14 -19.61 13.37
C GLY A 489 15.11 -19.42 12.20
N GLY A 490 15.80 -18.28 12.12
CA GLY A 490 16.72 -17.94 11.01
C GLY A 490 16.01 -17.62 9.69
N ARG A 491 14.71 -17.35 9.73
CA ARG A 491 13.86 -16.96 8.59
C ARG A 491 13.20 -15.61 8.86
N GLN A 492 12.98 -14.85 7.82
CA GLN A 492 12.26 -13.57 7.88
C GLN A 492 10.84 -13.74 7.35
N PHE A 493 9.87 -13.16 8.07
CA PHE A 493 8.47 -13.20 7.71
C PHE A 493 7.89 -11.79 7.62
N LEU A 494 7.10 -11.54 6.57
CA LEU A 494 6.15 -10.44 6.55
C LEU A 494 4.83 -10.95 7.13
N ILE A 495 4.37 -10.35 8.22
CA ILE A 495 3.08 -10.67 8.84
C ILE A 495 2.13 -9.52 8.56
N TYR A 496 1.04 -9.81 7.88
CA TYR A 496 -0.09 -8.91 7.73
C TYR A 496 -1.17 -9.25 8.77
N ALA A 497 -1.81 -8.23 9.34
CA ALA A 497 -2.88 -8.42 10.30
C ALA A 497 -4.10 -7.54 9.97
N TYR A 498 -5.27 -8.16 10.02
CA TYR A 498 -6.60 -7.56 9.95
C TYR A 498 -7.21 -7.57 11.35
N PHE A 499 -7.75 -6.43 11.74
CA PHE A 499 -8.37 -6.20 13.05
C PHE A 499 -9.80 -5.72 12.87
N SER A 500 -10.78 -6.48 13.31
CA SER A 500 -12.19 -6.19 13.02
C SER A 500 -12.69 -4.88 13.66
N SER A 501 -12.27 -4.57 14.88
CA SER A 501 -12.56 -3.26 15.53
C SER A 501 -11.60 -3.00 16.69
N VAL A 502 -10.56 -2.22 16.46
CA VAL A 502 -9.54 -1.91 17.48
C VAL A 502 -8.99 -0.49 17.35
N THR A 503 -8.25 -0.07 18.38
CA THR A 503 -7.39 1.12 18.38
C THR A 503 -5.96 0.76 17.97
N PRO A 504 -5.10 1.73 17.65
CA PRO A 504 -3.66 1.48 17.46
C PRO A 504 -2.98 0.82 18.66
N SER A 505 -3.43 1.07 19.88
CA SER A 505 -2.89 0.43 21.09
C SER A 505 -3.13 -1.07 21.11
N ALA A 506 -4.32 -1.53 20.75
CA ALA A 506 -4.62 -2.95 20.66
C ALA A 506 -3.83 -3.64 19.54
N MET A 507 -3.60 -2.93 18.42
CA MET A 507 -2.72 -3.42 17.35
C MET A 507 -1.29 -3.61 17.85
N ALA A 508 -0.73 -2.61 18.53
CA ALA A 508 0.63 -2.66 19.08
C ALA A 508 0.78 -3.86 20.02
N ARG A 509 -0.16 -4.05 20.95
CA ARG A 509 -0.13 -5.19 21.88
C ARG A 509 -0.26 -6.54 21.17
N THR A 510 -1.04 -6.61 20.11
CA THR A 510 -1.14 -7.82 19.29
C THR A 510 0.20 -8.13 18.61
N PHE A 511 0.81 -7.17 17.93
CA PHE A 511 2.11 -7.38 17.29
C PHE A 511 3.23 -7.66 18.31
N GLN A 512 3.15 -7.06 19.51
CA GLN A 512 4.03 -7.39 20.63
C GLN A 512 3.85 -8.85 21.10
N ALA A 513 2.60 -9.34 21.16
CA ALA A 513 2.32 -10.72 21.52
C ALA A 513 2.88 -11.73 20.50
N TYR A 514 2.88 -11.37 19.22
CA TYR A 514 3.52 -12.14 18.15
C TYR A 514 5.03 -11.87 18.01
N ASP A 515 5.63 -11.12 18.91
CA ASP A 515 7.06 -10.83 18.99
C ASP A 515 7.63 -10.20 17.71
N CYS A 516 6.89 -9.27 17.11
CA CYS A 516 7.31 -8.53 15.92
C CYS A 516 8.55 -7.66 16.17
N ASP A 517 9.45 -7.58 15.19
CA ASP A 517 10.64 -6.74 15.27
C ASP A 517 10.31 -5.27 15.06
N HIS A 518 9.48 -4.99 14.06
CA HIS A 518 8.94 -3.68 13.76
C HIS A 518 7.56 -3.84 13.16
N ALA A 519 6.61 -2.99 13.55
CA ALA A 519 5.26 -3.02 13.01
C ALA A 519 4.78 -1.63 12.61
N MET A 520 4.04 -1.58 11.51
CA MET A 520 3.46 -0.35 10.97
C MET A 520 1.96 -0.46 10.73
N LEU A 521 1.28 0.67 10.80
CA LEU A 521 -0.12 0.80 10.42
C LEU A 521 -0.25 0.73 8.89
N LEU A 522 -1.30 0.06 8.41
CA LEU A 522 -1.76 0.16 7.03
C LEU A 522 -3.09 0.94 6.97
N ASP A 523 -3.95 0.69 5.97
CA ASP A 523 -5.20 1.44 5.85
C ASP A 523 -6.28 0.92 6.83
N MET A 524 -7.45 1.55 6.87
CA MET A 524 -8.49 1.29 7.87
C MET A 524 -9.88 1.65 7.35
N ASN A 525 -10.91 1.37 8.16
CA ASN A 525 -12.31 1.78 8.03
C ASN A 525 -13.18 0.91 7.13
N SER A 526 -12.64 0.08 6.26
CA SER A 526 -13.47 -0.78 5.41
C SER A 526 -12.66 -1.95 4.81
N PRO A 527 -13.34 -3.05 4.41
CA PRO A 527 -12.67 -4.21 3.85
C PRO A 527 -11.89 -3.95 2.56
N GLU A 528 -12.33 -3.01 1.72
CA GLU A 528 -11.61 -2.62 0.50
C GLU A 528 -10.29 -1.88 0.79
N LEU A 529 -10.18 -1.22 1.94
CA LEU A 529 -9.00 -0.49 2.37
C LEU A 529 -8.00 -1.39 3.11
N THR A 530 -8.51 -2.44 3.74
CA THR A 530 -7.73 -3.45 4.46
C THR A 530 -7.70 -4.77 3.69
N TYR A 531 -7.77 -4.70 2.36
CA TYR A 531 -7.83 -5.87 1.50
C TYR A 531 -6.53 -6.67 1.57
N MET A 532 -6.67 -7.98 1.71
CA MET A 532 -5.61 -8.96 1.57
C MET A 532 -6.20 -10.26 1.01
N ALA A 533 -5.59 -10.77 -0.05
CA ALA A 533 -5.96 -12.05 -0.63
C ALA A 533 -4.72 -12.86 -1.04
N VAL A 534 -4.86 -14.17 -0.98
CA VAL A 534 -3.94 -15.15 -1.54
C VAL A 534 -4.53 -15.65 -2.86
N TYR A 535 -3.69 -15.77 -3.88
CA TYR A 535 -4.14 -16.19 -5.22
C TYR A 535 -3.71 -17.63 -5.50
N ARG A 536 -4.61 -18.36 -6.15
CA ARG A 536 -4.35 -19.70 -6.68
C ARG A 536 -4.86 -19.82 -8.11
N GLN A 537 -4.27 -20.73 -8.88
CA GLN A 537 -4.82 -21.04 -10.19
C GLN A 537 -6.21 -21.65 -10.03
N ASN A 538 -7.14 -21.24 -10.89
CA ASN A 538 -8.45 -21.88 -10.94
C ASN A 538 -8.34 -23.33 -11.45
N ALA A 539 -9.40 -24.10 -11.32
CA ALA A 539 -9.43 -25.51 -11.73
C ALA A 539 -9.20 -25.72 -13.24
N ALA A 540 -9.50 -24.71 -14.06
CA ALA A 540 -9.26 -24.74 -15.52
C ALA A 540 -7.82 -24.38 -15.89
N GLY A 541 -7.04 -23.76 -14.97
CA GLY A 541 -5.67 -23.34 -15.21
C GLY A 541 -5.55 -22.08 -16.10
N ASP A 542 -6.65 -21.40 -16.37
CA ASP A 542 -6.72 -20.24 -17.28
C ASP A 542 -6.94 -18.91 -16.56
N GLY A 543 -7.03 -18.93 -15.23
CA GLY A 543 -7.27 -17.74 -14.41
C GLY A 543 -6.88 -17.93 -12.96
N LEU A 544 -7.03 -16.86 -12.20
CA LEU A 544 -6.77 -16.84 -10.77
C LEU A 544 -8.08 -16.78 -9.97
N GLU A 545 -8.07 -17.42 -8.83
CA GLU A 545 -9.07 -17.29 -7.78
C GLU A 545 -8.41 -16.67 -6.53
N ALA A 546 -9.22 -15.97 -5.72
CA ALA A 546 -8.76 -15.30 -4.52
C ALA A 546 -9.36 -15.93 -3.26
N ASP A 547 -8.51 -16.30 -2.33
CA ASP A 547 -8.88 -16.62 -0.95
C ASP A 547 -8.56 -15.40 -0.07
N HIS A 548 -9.58 -14.79 0.50
CA HIS A 548 -9.43 -13.56 1.28
C HIS A 548 -9.14 -13.83 2.75
N LEU A 549 -8.32 -13.00 3.40
CA LEU A 549 -8.05 -13.16 4.82
C LEU A 549 -9.32 -13.03 5.68
N SER A 550 -10.18 -12.05 5.41
CA SER A 550 -11.54 -11.99 5.93
C SER A 550 -12.55 -12.16 4.79
N ARG A 551 -13.60 -12.94 5.01
CA ARG A 551 -14.68 -13.15 4.02
C ARG A 551 -15.35 -11.84 3.60
N LEU A 552 -15.31 -10.81 4.44
CA LEU A 552 -15.85 -9.48 4.12
C LEU A 552 -15.08 -8.80 2.97
N MET A 553 -13.81 -9.14 2.74
CA MET A 553 -12.99 -8.56 1.68
C MET A 553 -13.44 -8.99 0.28
N ALA A 554 -14.09 -10.14 0.13
CA ALA A 554 -14.58 -10.64 -1.15
C ALA A 554 -15.57 -9.68 -1.84
N GLU A 555 -16.28 -8.85 -1.06
CA GLU A 555 -17.15 -7.82 -1.62
C GLU A 555 -16.39 -6.70 -2.36
N SER A 556 -15.09 -6.59 -2.12
CA SER A 556 -14.22 -5.58 -2.74
C SER A 556 -13.70 -5.99 -4.11
N ASP A 557 -13.84 -7.26 -4.48
CA ASP A 557 -13.47 -7.75 -5.80
C ASP A 557 -14.39 -7.17 -6.88
N PRO A 558 -13.85 -6.72 -8.02
CA PRO A 558 -14.63 -6.16 -9.11
C PRO A 558 -15.51 -7.22 -9.81
N TRP A 559 -16.58 -6.76 -10.45
CA TRP A 559 -17.45 -7.60 -11.27
C TRP A 559 -16.99 -7.62 -12.73
N ALA A 560 -16.83 -8.82 -13.32
CA ALA A 560 -16.61 -9.02 -14.72
C ALA A 560 -17.37 -10.25 -15.22
N GLY A 561 -18.07 -10.14 -16.36
CA GLY A 561 -18.82 -11.26 -16.92
C GLY A 561 -19.90 -11.86 -15.99
N GLY A 562 -20.39 -11.10 -15.00
CA GLY A 562 -21.39 -11.57 -14.04
C GLY A 562 -20.82 -12.32 -12.83
N VAL A 563 -19.50 -12.40 -12.69
CA VAL A 563 -18.79 -12.99 -11.56
C VAL A 563 -17.83 -11.98 -10.91
N ARG A 564 -17.50 -12.19 -9.65
CA ARG A 564 -16.41 -11.45 -9.02
C ARG A 564 -15.08 -12.05 -9.47
N VAL A 565 -14.12 -11.17 -9.75
CA VAL A 565 -12.79 -11.55 -10.22
C VAL A 565 -11.73 -10.97 -9.29
N PRO A 566 -10.57 -11.62 -9.15
CA PRO A 566 -9.55 -11.20 -8.21
C PRO A 566 -9.07 -9.77 -8.45
N ARG A 567 -9.14 -8.94 -7.43
CA ARG A 567 -8.66 -7.56 -7.41
C ARG A 567 -7.15 -7.51 -7.64
N PHE A 568 -6.63 -6.43 -8.23
CA PHE A 568 -5.23 -6.14 -8.52
C PHE A 568 -4.57 -6.99 -9.62
N VAL A 569 -5.12 -8.13 -9.97
CA VAL A 569 -4.54 -9.05 -10.96
C VAL A 569 -5.39 -9.21 -12.22
N THR A 570 -6.67 -8.81 -12.18
CA THR A 570 -7.58 -8.92 -13.32
C THR A 570 -7.97 -7.56 -13.90
N PHE A 571 -8.09 -6.54 -13.05
CA PHE A 571 -8.48 -5.18 -13.43
C PHE A 571 -7.58 -4.15 -12.78
N SER A 572 -7.43 -3.02 -13.46
CA SER A 572 -6.82 -1.82 -12.91
C SER A 572 -7.62 -1.30 -11.72
N ASP A 573 -6.93 -1.00 -10.63
CA ASP A 573 -7.49 -0.44 -9.41
C ASP A 573 -7.02 1.00 -9.20
N ASN A 574 -7.79 1.79 -8.49
CA ASN A 574 -7.41 3.16 -8.19
C ASN A 574 -6.37 3.26 -7.07
N ARG A 575 -6.15 2.17 -6.31
CA ARG A 575 -5.23 2.10 -5.16
C ARG A 575 -3.94 1.38 -5.49
N ASP A 576 -2.88 1.84 -4.87
CA ASP A 576 -1.61 1.13 -4.81
C ASP A 576 -1.72 -0.13 -3.94
N PHE A 577 -0.90 -1.11 -4.24
CA PHE A 577 -0.88 -2.37 -3.52
C PHE A 577 0.51 -3.00 -3.47
N ILE A 578 0.75 -3.77 -2.43
CA ILE A 578 1.89 -4.67 -2.28
C ILE A 578 1.48 -6.01 -2.89
N TYR A 579 2.35 -6.60 -3.69
CA TYR A 579 2.17 -7.94 -4.20
C TYR A 579 3.31 -8.86 -3.80
N LEU A 580 3.02 -10.16 -3.71
CA LEU A 580 3.99 -11.19 -3.39
C LEU A 580 4.11 -12.13 -4.59
N LEU A 581 5.34 -12.35 -5.04
CA LEU A 581 5.67 -13.30 -6.11
C LEU A 581 6.44 -14.47 -5.52
N ARG A 582 6.14 -15.69 -5.95
CA ARG A 582 6.95 -16.86 -5.64
C ARG A 582 8.34 -16.68 -6.26
N LYS A 583 9.38 -16.92 -5.49
CA LYS A 583 10.77 -17.01 -6.00
C LYS A 583 10.87 -18.23 -6.91
N GLU A 584 11.66 -18.09 -7.99
CA GLU A 584 11.96 -19.17 -8.92
C GLU A 584 12.99 -20.15 -8.35
#